data_c56b3471f5f80217e207709829a3f509
#
_entry.id   c56b3471f5f80217e207709829a3f509
#
_cell.length_a   1.000
_cell.length_b   1.000
_cell.length_c   1.000
_cell.angle_alpha   90.00
_cell.angle_beta   90.00
_cell.angle_gamma   90.00
#
_symmetry.space_group_name_H-M   'P 1'
#
loop_
_entity.id
_entity.type
_entity.pdbx_description
1 polymer ?
#
loop_
_entity_poly.entity_id
_entity_poly.type
_entity_poly.pdbx_seq_one_letter_code
_entity_poly.pdbx_strand_id
1 'polypeptide(L)'
;VAKIFEVLKEYSHAMSRAEIKEALSDRDDSIADFMKYERVSKQTQNSYHPFLFKFNFAIKNLIIAGLVENNGKITLTEKGINLSLAKFDVEKDVYGVSEQYWKDKHKEYQAEKKQEEAGDTTKLEKSSAQEIYNENLKAKLLDAIAKMSPGKFEAFSRALLKEMGVNFTEKGTNISNDGGIDGFGYHRDSNDF
;
A
#
# COMPACT_ATOMS: atom_id res chain seq x y z
N VAL A 1 2.86 -0.76 -16.30
CA VAL A 1 1.94 -1.92 -16.30
C VAL A 1 2.66 -3.14 -16.84
N ALA A 2 3.15 -3.12 -18.11
CA ALA A 2 3.78 -4.28 -18.74
C ALA A 2 4.89 -4.89 -17.86
N LYS A 3 5.88 -4.10 -17.47
CA LYS A 3 7.02 -4.57 -16.66
C LYS A 3 6.61 -5.19 -15.32
N ILE A 4 5.53 -4.72 -14.69
CA ILE A 4 4.99 -5.33 -13.47
C ILE A 4 4.40 -6.71 -13.80
N PHE A 5 3.65 -6.82 -14.88
CA PHE A 5 3.05 -8.08 -15.31
C PHE A 5 4.12 -9.10 -15.71
N GLU A 6 5.19 -8.66 -16.40
CA GLU A 6 6.37 -9.50 -16.74
C GLU A 6 7.04 -10.05 -15.47
N VAL A 7 7.27 -9.19 -14.46
CA VAL A 7 7.84 -9.63 -13.17
C VAL A 7 6.97 -10.71 -12.55
N LEU A 8 5.65 -10.47 -12.42
CA LEU A 8 4.74 -11.43 -11.83
C LEU A 8 4.66 -12.76 -12.59
N LYS A 9 4.75 -12.71 -13.93
CA LYS A 9 4.79 -13.92 -14.78
C LYS A 9 6.05 -14.74 -14.57
N GLU A 10 7.20 -14.10 -14.43
CA GLU A 10 8.48 -14.78 -14.26
C GLU A 10 8.60 -15.42 -12.89
N TYR A 11 8.28 -14.69 -11.83
CA TYR A 11 8.40 -15.22 -10.47
C TYR A 11 7.29 -16.24 -10.13
N SER A 12 6.14 -16.18 -10.80
CA SER A 12 5.03 -17.15 -10.71
C SER A 12 4.55 -17.48 -9.30
N HIS A 13 4.83 -16.61 -8.32
CA HIS A 13 4.36 -16.74 -6.93
C HIS A 13 3.83 -15.40 -6.39
N ALA A 14 3.19 -15.44 -5.23
CA ALA A 14 2.66 -14.25 -4.58
C ALA A 14 3.79 -13.32 -4.12
N MET A 15 3.81 -12.07 -4.59
CA MET A 15 4.82 -11.07 -4.29
C MET A 15 4.22 -9.89 -3.52
N SER A 16 4.96 -9.38 -2.55
CA SER A 16 4.66 -8.09 -1.93
C SER A 16 4.97 -6.95 -2.90
N ARG A 17 4.41 -5.78 -2.65
CA ARG A 17 4.74 -4.58 -3.44
C ARG A 17 6.22 -4.19 -3.34
N ALA A 18 6.87 -4.51 -2.22
CA ALA A 18 8.30 -4.27 -2.03
C ALA A 18 9.12 -5.18 -2.94
N GLU A 19 8.85 -6.49 -2.95
CA GLU A 19 9.52 -7.47 -3.81
C GLU A 19 9.34 -7.14 -5.30
N ILE A 20 8.14 -6.72 -5.73
CA ILE A 20 7.91 -6.29 -7.12
C ILE A 20 8.74 -5.05 -7.47
N LYS A 21 8.82 -4.06 -6.57
CA LYS A 21 9.62 -2.85 -6.79
C LYS A 21 11.11 -3.18 -6.89
N GLU A 22 11.62 -4.03 -6.01
CA GLU A 22 12.99 -4.52 -6.04
C GLU A 22 13.30 -5.21 -7.37
N ALA A 23 12.49 -6.18 -7.76
CA ALA A 23 12.64 -6.87 -9.04
C ALA A 23 12.57 -5.94 -10.26
N LEU A 24 11.79 -4.86 -10.19
CA LEU A 24 11.74 -3.84 -11.24
C LEU A 24 13.01 -2.99 -11.28
N SER A 25 13.57 -2.61 -10.13
CA SER A 25 14.79 -1.81 -10.06
C SER A 25 16.02 -2.59 -10.50
N ASP A 26 16.07 -3.88 -10.20
CA ASP A 26 17.17 -4.75 -10.59
C ASP A 26 17.26 -5.01 -12.11
N ARG A 27 16.12 -4.83 -12.80
CA ARG A 27 16.02 -5.06 -14.25
C ARG A 27 16.20 -3.82 -15.11
N ASP A 28 15.97 -2.65 -14.52
CA ASP A 28 15.91 -1.41 -15.31
C ASP A 28 16.39 -0.24 -14.47
N ASP A 29 17.62 0.20 -14.75
CA ASP A 29 18.24 1.34 -14.09
C ASP A 29 17.38 2.61 -14.19
N SER A 30 16.64 2.78 -15.29
CA SER A 30 15.74 3.93 -15.46
C SER A 30 14.57 3.89 -14.48
N ILE A 31 14.10 2.69 -14.12
CA ILE A 31 13.09 2.51 -13.07
C ILE A 31 13.72 2.76 -11.71
N ALA A 32 14.91 2.23 -11.46
CA ALA A 32 15.64 2.45 -10.21
C ALA A 32 15.86 3.95 -9.94
N ASP A 33 16.25 4.70 -10.97
CA ASP A 33 16.42 6.15 -10.87
C ASP A 33 15.09 6.89 -10.69
N PHE A 34 14.03 6.44 -11.38
CA PHE A 34 12.70 7.02 -11.21
C PHE A 34 12.10 6.74 -9.83
N MET A 35 12.45 5.62 -9.18
CA MET A 35 12.06 5.34 -7.80
C MET A 35 12.68 6.32 -6.80
N LYS A 36 13.90 6.77 -7.05
CA LYS A 36 14.61 7.75 -6.21
C LYS A 36 14.15 9.18 -6.46
N TYR A 37 13.51 9.43 -7.62
CA TYR A 37 13.10 10.76 -8.00
C TYR A 37 11.99 11.30 -7.11
N GLU A 38 12.23 12.48 -6.53
CA GLU A 38 11.27 13.22 -5.71
C GLU A 38 10.75 14.47 -6.44
N ARG A 39 9.53 14.82 -6.18
CA ARG A 39 8.91 16.09 -6.57
C ARG A 39 8.31 16.77 -5.34
N VAL A 40 8.32 18.09 -5.36
CA VAL A 40 7.61 18.90 -4.37
C VAL A 40 6.24 19.29 -4.93
N SER A 41 5.20 19.03 -4.15
CA SER A 41 3.84 19.45 -4.48
C SER A 41 3.73 20.98 -4.42
N LYS A 42 3.19 21.59 -5.48
CA LYS A 42 2.95 23.04 -5.50
C LYS A 42 1.90 23.50 -4.49
N GLN A 43 0.96 22.61 -4.13
CA GLN A 43 -0.14 22.93 -3.21
C GLN A 43 0.23 22.72 -1.76
N THR A 44 0.88 21.59 -1.44
CA THR A 44 1.15 21.18 -0.05
C THR A 44 2.60 21.44 0.39
N GLN A 45 3.49 21.79 -0.55
CA GLN A 45 4.94 21.94 -0.33
C GLN A 45 5.61 20.65 0.20
N ASN A 46 4.91 19.52 0.20
CA ASN A 46 5.46 18.23 0.60
C ASN A 46 6.17 17.54 -0.56
N SER A 47 7.29 16.87 -0.28
CA SER A 47 7.94 16.01 -1.26
C SER A 47 7.18 14.69 -1.41
N TYR A 48 7.16 14.16 -2.62
CA TYR A 48 6.56 12.87 -2.95
C TYR A 48 7.30 12.18 -4.08
N HIS A 49 7.19 10.85 -4.14
CA HIS A 49 7.76 10.03 -5.22
C HIS A 49 6.71 9.75 -6.31
N PRO A 50 6.80 10.37 -7.50
CA PRO A 50 5.84 10.13 -8.58
C PRO A 50 5.76 8.66 -9.02
N PHE A 51 6.85 7.91 -8.85
CA PHE A 51 6.88 6.47 -9.12
C PHE A 51 5.78 5.72 -8.37
N LEU A 52 5.58 6.01 -7.08
CA LEU A 52 4.61 5.30 -6.24
C LEU A 52 3.18 5.43 -6.76
N PHE A 53 2.81 6.60 -7.28
CA PHE A 53 1.51 6.83 -7.91
C PHE A 53 1.33 5.95 -9.15
N LYS A 54 2.32 5.99 -10.05
CA LYS A 54 2.28 5.20 -11.29
C LYS A 54 2.29 3.70 -11.01
N PHE A 55 3.07 3.27 -10.01
CA PHE A 55 3.15 1.87 -9.59
C PHE A 55 1.81 1.37 -9.02
N ASN A 56 1.25 2.09 -8.06
CA ASN A 56 -0.03 1.72 -7.44
C ASN A 56 -1.19 1.76 -8.45
N PHE A 57 -1.21 2.77 -9.32
CA PHE A 57 -2.17 2.85 -10.40
C PHE A 57 -2.05 1.67 -11.39
N ALA A 58 -0.83 1.27 -11.73
CA ALA A 58 -0.58 0.12 -12.59
C ALA A 58 -1.08 -1.19 -11.96
N ILE A 59 -0.79 -1.43 -10.67
CA ILE A 59 -1.32 -2.59 -9.92
C ILE A 59 -2.85 -2.56 -9.92
N LYS A 60 -3.48 -1.40 -9.64
CA LYS A 60 -4.94 -1.28 -9.61
C LYS A 60 -5.57 -1.60 -10.97
N ASN A 61 -4.98 -1.13 -12.07
CA ASN A 61 -5.46 -1.46 -13.42
C ASN A 61 -5.33 -2.96 -13.73
N LEU A 62 -4.24 -3.62 -13.32
CA LEU A 62 -4.08 -5.06 -13.47
C LEU A 62 -5.13 -5.85 -12.67
N ILE A 63 -5.50 -5.37 -11.47
CA ILE A 63 -6.57 -5.96 -10.65
C ILE A 63 -7.93 -5.78 -11.36
N ILE A 64 -8.26 -4.58 -11.83
CA ILE A 64 -9.52 -4.30 -12.54
C ILE A 64 -9.61 -5.14 -13.81
N ALA A 65 -8.51 -5.30 -14.52
CA ALA A 65 -8.43 -6.17 -15.70
C ALA A 65 -8.59 -7.67 -15.36
N GLY A 66 -8.58 -8.02 -14.08
CA GLY A 66 -8.69 -9.39 -13.60
C GLY A 66 -7.45 -10.24 -13.89
N LEU A 67 -6.29 -9.62 -14.11
CA LEU A 67 -5.03 -10.31 -14.38
C LEU A 67 -4.26 -10.64 -13.08
N VAL A 68 -4.46 -9.86 -12.04
CA VAL A 68 -3.89 -10.08 -10.72
C VAL A 68 -4.94 -9.87 -9.63
N GLU A 69 -4.70 -10.44 -8.48
CA GLU A 69 -5.45 -10.21 -7.24
C GLU A 69 -4.51 -9.75 -6.11
N ASN A 70 -5.09 -9.11 -5.10
CA ASN A 70 -4.34 -8.60 -3.94
C ASN A 70 -4.98 -9.07 -2.64
N ASN A 71 -4.45 -10.14 -2.07
CA ASN A 71 -4.83 -10.73 -0.79
C ASN A 71 -3.69 -10.55 0.24
N GLY A 72 -3.21 -9.30 0.40
CA GLY A 72 -2.01 -8.98 1.17
C GLY A 72 -0.72 -9.06 0.34
N LYS A 73 -0.64 -10.00 -0.59
CA LYS A 73 0.37 -10.08 -1.66
C LYS A 73 -0.31 -10.04 -3.03
N ILE A 74 0.43 -9.63 -4.05
CA ILE A 74 -0.03 -9.59 -5.43
C ILE A 74 0.23 -10.95 -6.06
N THR A 75 -0.82 -11.55 -6.61
CA THR A 75 -0.79 -12.89 -7.22
C THR A 75 -1.45 -12.84 -8.60
N LEU A 76 -0.94 -13.60 -9.56
CA LEU A 76 -1.61 -13.78 -10.85
C LEU A 76 -2.92 -14.55 -10.65
N THR A 77 -3.97 -14.10 -11.31
CA THR A 77 -5.21 -14.87 -11.45
C THR A 77 -5.03 -15.96 -12.50
N GLU A 78 -5.98 -16.87 -12.62
CA GLU A 78 -6.01 -17.86 -13.71
C GLU A 78 -5.94 -17.18 -15.09
N LYS A 79 -6.68 -16.08 -15.28
CA LYS A 79 -6.61 -15.26 -16.50
C LYS A 79 -5.19 -14.71 -16.73
N GLY A 80 -4.55 -14.19 -15.69
CA GLY A 80 -3.18 -13.68 -15.75
C GLY A 80 -2.17 -14.78 -16.05
N ILE A 81 -2.33 -15.97 -15.47
CA ILE A 81 -1.47 -17.14 -15.73
C ILE A 81 -1.58 -17.59 -17.19
N ASN A 82 -2.79 -17.65 -17.73
CA ASN A 82 -3.04 -18.14 -19.08
C ASN A 82 -2.70 -17.12 -20.19
N LEU A 83 -2.62 -15.82 -19.87
CA LEU A 83 -2.26 -14.79 -20.83
C LEU A 83 -0.76 -14.81 -21.12
N SER A 84 -0.39 -15.15 -22.35
CA SER A 84 1.02 -15.16 -22.79
C SER A 84 1.57 -13.74 -22.90
N LEU A 85 2.80 -13.50 -22.42
CA LEU A 85 3.50 -12.22 -22.57
C LEU A 85 3.65 -11.80 -24.05
N ALA A 86 3.82 -12.74 -24.96
CA ALA A 86 3.91 -12.45 -26.40
C ALA A 86 2.61 -11.92 -27.01
N LYS A 87 1.46 -12.17 -26.37
CA LYS A 87 0.13 -11.72 -26.80
C LYS A 87 -0.42 -10.60 -25.92
N PHE A 88 0.28 -10.26 -24.84
CA PHE A 88 -0.14 -9.26 -23.89
C PHE A 88 -0.05 -7.86 -24.50
N ASP A 89 -1.20 -7.20 -24.59
CA ASP A 89 -1.33 -5.82 -25.04
C ASP A 89 -1.92 -4.96 -23.91
N VAL A 90 -1.12 -4.03 -23.39
CA VAL A 90 -1.51 -3.18 -22.26
C VAL A 90 -2.76 -2.35 -22.56
N GLU A 91 -2.86 -1.81 -23.80
CA GLU A 91 -4.01 -0.99 -24.18
C GLU A 91 -5.29 -1.81 -24.25
N LYS A 92 -5.21 -3.02 -24.83
CA LYS A 92 -6.37 -3.88 -25.00
C LYS A 92 -6.73 -4.65 -23.72
N ASP A 93 -5.73 -5.30 -23.12
CA ASP A 93 -5.97 -6.27 -22.03
C ASP A 93 -6.10 -5.61 -20.66
N VAL A 94 -5.60 -4.39 -20.51
CA VAL A 94 -5.63 -3.66 -19.23
C VAL A 94 -6.43 -2.37 -19.34
N TYR A 95 -6.01 -1.41 -20.16
CA TYR A 95 -6.66 -0.10 -20.18
C TYR A 95 -8.04 -0.16 -20.81
N GLY A 96 -8.24 -0.90 -21.90
CA GLY A 96 -9.56 -1.10 -22.51
C GLY A 96 -10.56 -1.72 -21.55
N VAL A 97 -10.12 -2.65 -20.69
CA VAL A 97 -10.97 -3.27 -19.66
C VAL A 97 -11.23 -2.33 -18.49
N SER A 98 -10.21 -1.57 -18.06
CA SER A 98 -10.33 -0.67 -16.90
C SER A 98 -10.99 0.68 -17.24
N GLU A 99 -11.11 1.04 -18.50
CA GLU A 99 -11.66 2.32 -18.94
C GLU A 99 -13.10 2.54 -18.44
N GLN A 100 -13.95 1.52 -18.54
CA GLN A 100 -15.33 1.62 -18.08
C GLN A 100 -15.40 1.82 -16.56
N TYR A 101 -14.59 1.08 -15.79
CA TYR A 101 -14.49 1.26 -14.34
C TYR A 101 -14.12 2.70 -13.98
N TRP A 102 -13.11 3.28 -14.67
CA TRP A 102 -12.70 4.66 -14.39
C TRP A 102 -13.73 5.69 -14.83
N LYS A 103 -14.45 5.45 -15.93
CA LYS A 103 -15.57 6.29 -16.36
C LYS A 103 -16.70 6.29 -15.32
N ASP A 104 -17.04 5.13 -14.78
CA ASP A 104 -18.11 5.01 -13.78
C ASP A 104 -17.66 5.62 -12.45
N LYS A 105 -16.43 5.39 -12.02
CA LYS A 105 -15.87 6.07 -10.86
C LYS A 105 -15.84 7.59 -11.01
N HIS A 106 -15.51 8.09 -12.20
CA HIS A 106 -15.55 9.52 -12.48
C HIS A 106 -16.97 10.08 -12.42
N LYS A 107 -17.97 9.35 -12.91
CA LYS A 107 -19.39 9.74 -12.80
C LYS A 107 -19.89 9.75 -11.36
N GLU A 108 -19.58 8.71 -10.58
CA GLU A 108 -19.87 8.65 -9.13
C GLU A 108 -19.28 9.89 -8.44
N TYR A 109 -18.01 10.16 -8.71
CA TYR A 109 -17.31 11.33 -8.20
C TYR A 109 -17.99 12.65 -8.56
N GLN A 110 -18.37 12.82 -9.83
CA GLN A 110 -19.07 14.02 -10.29
C GLN A 110 -20.47 14.16 -9.69
N ALA A 111 -21.16 13.05 -9.43
CA ALA A 111 -22.45 13.03 -8.76
C ALA A 111 -22.33 13.43 -7.28
N GLU A 112 -21.34 12.89 -6.56
CA GLU A 112 -21.02 13.25 -5.19
C GLU A 112 -20.63 14.73 -5.09
N LYS A 113 -19.80 15.20 -6.01
CA LYS A 113 -19.38 16.60 -6.08
C LYS A 113 -20.55 17.56 -6.29
N LYS A 114 -21.50 17.20 -7.14
CA LYS A 114 -22.72 18.00 -7.36
C LYS A 114 -23.65 18.05 -6.14
N GLN A 115 -23.64 17.02 -5.32
CA GLN A 115 -24.35 17.01 -4.02
C GLN A 115 -23.60 17.82 -2.95
N GLU A 116 -22.28 17.91 -3.05
CA GLU A 116 -21.42 18.65 -2.12
C GLU A 116 -21.19 20.13 -2.53
N GLU A 117 -21.51 20.54 -3.76
CA GLU A 117 -21.44 21.95 -4.18
C GLU A 117 -22.44 22.87 -3.47
N ALA A 118 -23.28 22.30 -2.57
CA ALA A 118 -23.92 23.03 -1.48
C ALA A 118 -22.98 23.24 -0.27
N GLY A 119 -21.74 22.77 -0.28
CA GLY A 119 -20.74 22.90 0.76
C GLY A 119 -19.39 22.23 0.44
N ASP A 120 -18.43 23.04 0.12
CA ASP A 120 -16.98 22.81 0.19
C ASP A 120 -16.28 21.89 -0.84
N THR A 121 -15.57 22.53 -1.77
CA THR A 121 -14.88 21.99 -2.97
C THR A 121 -13.52 21.31 -2.71
N THR A 122 -13.19 20.93 -1.47
CA THR A 122 -11.81 20.53 -1.11
C THR A 122 -11.59 19.03 -0.85
N LYS A 123 -12.61 18.18 -1.00
CA LYS A 123 -12.56 16.81 -0.41
C LYS A 123 -12.04 15.68 -1.30
N LEU A 124 -11.96 15.80 -2.59
CA LEU A 124 -11.78 14.65 -3.49
C LEU A 124 -10.45 14.56 -4.22
N GLU A 125 -9.79 15.68 -4.47
CA GLU A 125 -8.33 15.66 -4.65
C GLU A 125 -7.66 15.20 -3.35
N LYS A 126 -8.33 15.42 -2.21
CA LYS A 126 -7.96 14.88 -0.90
C LYS A 126 -8.11 13.35 -0.79
N SER A 127 -9.10 12.68 -1.39
CA SER A 127 -9.27 11.23 -1.15
C SER A 127 -8.22 10.38 -1.88
N SER A 128 -7.93 10.63 -3.14
CA SER A 128 -6.83 9.92 -3.82
C SER A 128 -5.46 10.38 -3.31
N ALA A 129 -5.28 11.66 -3.04
CA ALA A 129 -4.09 12.19 -2.39
C ALA A 129 -3.96 11.68 -0.95
N GLN A 130 -5.07 11.53 -0.23
CA GLN A 130 -5.11 10.99 1.13
C GLN A 130 -4.82 9.49 1.17
N GLU A 131 -5.35 8.70 0.23
CA GLU A 131 -5.01 7.27 0.10
C GLU A 131 -3.52 7.10 -0.20
N ILE A 132 -2.98 7.91 -1.10
CA ILE A 132 -1.56 7.89 -1.45
C ILE A 132 -0.70 8.40 -0.28
N TYR A 133 -1.14 9.46 0.40
CA TYR A 133 -0.49 9.94 1.62
C TYR A 133 -0.48 8.86 2.70
N ASN A 134 -1.60 8.17 2.91
CA ASN A 134 -1.71 7.08 3.88
C ASN A 134 -0.83 5.89 3.50
N GLU A 135 -0.76 5.51 2.22
CA GLU A 135 0.14 4.46 1.73
C GLU A 135 1.63 4.85 1.93
N ASN A 136 1.99 6.10 1.62
CA ASN A 136 3.34 6.61 1.85
C ASN A 136 3.67 6.71 3.35
N LEU A 137 2.73 7.16 4.16
CA LEU A 137 2.87 7.20 5.61
C LEU A 137 3.08 5.79 6.18
N LYS A 138 2.25 4.84 5.74
CA LYS A 138 2.37 3.43 6.12
C LYS A 138 3.72 2.84 5.73
N ALA A 139 4.20 3.11 4.52
CA ALA A 139 5.50 2.65 4.06
C ALA A 139 6.65 3.24 4.90
N LYS A 140 6.61 4.55 5.19
CA LYS A 140 7.58 5.21 6.07
C LYS A 140 7.53 4.69 7.51
N LEU A 141 6.34 4.41 8.01
CA LEU A 141 6.14 3.86 9.35
C LEU A 141 6.70 2.44 9.45
N LEU A 142 6.43 1.59 8.47
CA LEU A 142 6.98 0.24 8.41
C LEU A 142 8.50 0.24 8.29
N ASP A 143 9.07 1.13 7.47
CA ASP A 143 10.53 1.29 7.35
C ASP A 143 11.15 1.79 8.66
N ALA A 144 10.52 2.75 9.33
CA ALA A 144 10.96 3.23 10.64
C ALA A 144 10.90 2.14 11.71
N ILE A 145 9.84 1.33 11.73
CA ILE A 145 9.69 0.20 12.65
C ILE A 145 10.75 -0.87 12.36
N ALA A 146 10.99 -1.20 11.08
CA ALA A 146 11.98 -2.19 10.69
C ALA A 146 13.43 -1.79 11.06
N LYS A 147 13.70 -0.49 11.16
CA LYS A 147 15.01 0.07 11.58
C LYS A 147 15.16 0.23 13.08
N MET A 148 14.12 -0.05 13.87
CA MET A 148 14.21 0.01 15.32
C MET A 148 15.12 -1.09 15.88
N SER A 149 15.91 -0.75 16.90
CA SER A 149 16.56 -1.79 17.69
C SER A 149 15.50 -2.61 18.46
N PRO A 150 15.78 -3.87 18.84
CA PRO A 150 14.82 -4.72 19.55
C PRO A 150 14.18 -4.04 20.76
N GLY A 151 14.99 -3.40 21.61
CA GLY A 151 14.47 -2.68 22.79
C GLY A 151 13.61 -1.45 22.44
N LYS A 152 13.90 -0.74 21.33
CA LYS A 152 13.03 0.34 20.85
C LYS A 152 11.72 -0.18 20.29
N PHE A 153 11.76 -1.31 19.58
CA PHE A 153 10.56 -1.95 19.04
C PHE A 153 9.66 -2.44 20.18
N GLU A 154 10.24 -3.05 21.21
CA GLU A 154 9.50 -3.46 22.41
C GLU A 154 8.82 -2.27 23.11
N ALA A 155 9.57 -1.18 23.36
CA ALA A 155 9.02 0.04 23.97
C ALA A 155 7.89 0.65 23.11
N PHE A 156 8.07 0.68 21.80
CA PHE A 156 7.05 1.14 20.86
C PHE A 156 5.79 0.26 20.90
N SER A 157 5.96 -1.07 20.88
CA SER A 157 4.85 -2.03 20.93
C SER A 157 4.06 -1.90 22.23
N ARG A 158 4.74 -1.73 23.36
CA ARG A 158 4.09 -1.50 24.67
C ARG A 158 3.31 -0.18 24.68
N ALA A 159 3.89 0.91 24.16
CA ALA A 159 3.21 2.20 24.07
C ALA A 159 1.95 2.10 23.19
N LEU A 160 2.05 1.44 22.03
CA LEU A 160 0.92 1.23 21.13
C LEU A 160 -0.20 0.42 21.78
N LEU A 161 0.13 -0.69 22.44
CA LEU A 161 -0.85 -1.52 23.14
C LEU A 161 -1.52 -0.77 24.29
N LYS A 162 -0.78 0.10 25.00
CA LYS A 162 -1.33 0.95 26.04
C LYS A 162 -2.36 1.95 25.49
N GLU A 163 -2.05 2.60 24.35
CA GLU A 163 -3.00 3.46 23.64
C GLU A 163 -4.24 2.69 23.15
N MET A 164 -4.10 1.42 22.85
CA MET A 164 -5.21 0.51 22.51
C MET A 164 -5.99 -0.02 23.72
N GLY A 165 -5.70 0.47 24.92
CA GLY A 165 -6.43 0.12 26.15
C GLY A 165 -5.90 -1.11 26.87
N VAL A 166 -4.72 -1.63 26.52
CA VAL A 166 -4.09 -2.73 27.25
C VAL A 166 -3.41 -2.21 28.51
N ASN A 167 -3.77 -2.76 29.65
CA ASN A 167 -3.13 -2.47 30.92
C ASN A 167 -2.05 -3.52 31.20
N PHE A 168 -0.80 -3.09 31.27
CA PHE A 168 0.33 -3.98 31.59
C PHE A 168 0.43 -4.17 33.10
N THR A 169 0.74 -5.42 33.51
CA THR A 169 1.05 -5.75 34.90
C THR A 169 2.51 -5.41 35.19
N GLU A 170 2.79 -4.94 36.42
CA GLU A 170 4.16 -4.63 36.86
C GLU A 170 5.08 -5.87 36.89
N LYS A 171 4.50 -7.07 37.00
CA LYS A 171 5.21 -8.36 36.91
C LYS A 171 5.43 -8.73 35.45
N GLY A 172 6.53 -8.33 34.84
CA GLY A 172 6.86 -8.69 33.46
C GLY A 172 7.61 -7.58 32.72
N THR A 173 8.12 -6.60 33.45
CA THR A 173 8.91 -5.49 32.88
C THR A 173 10.42 -5.74 32.93
N ASN A 174 10.88 -6.92 33.35
CA ASN A 174 12.29 -7.24 33.36
C ASN A 174 12.75 -7.61 31.94
N ILE A 175 13.49 -6.70 31.35
CA ILE A 175 14.21 -6.84 30.09
C ILE A 175 15.37 -7.83 30.34
N SER A 176 15.10 -9.12 30.36
CA SER A 176 16.18 -10.12 30.22
C SER A 176 15.68 -11.57 30.19
N ASN A 177 16.02 -12.26 29.11
CA ASN A 177 16.18 -13.72 28.98
C ASN A 177 15.03 -14.60 29.52
N ASP A 178 13.77 -14.19 29.28
CA ASP A 178 12.57 -14.87 29.76
C ASP A 178 11.91 -15.79 28.70
N GLY A 179 12.69 -16.23 27.70
CA GLY A 179 12.20 -17.13 26.65
C GLY A 179 11.40 -16.42 25.54
N GLY A 180 11.52 -15.10 25.40
CA GLY A 180 10.88 -14.33 24.33
C GLY A 180 9.47 -13.78 24.70
N ILE A 181 9.19 -13.67 25.98
CA ILE A 181 7.95 -13.04 26.48
C ILE A 181 8.24 -11.59 26.86
N ASP A 182 7.73 -10.66 26.05
CA ASP A 182 8.01 -9.21 26.20
C ASP A 182 7.11 -8.51 27.24
N GLY A 183 6.16 -9.22 27.86
CA GLY A 183 5.32 -8.71 28.93
C GLY A 183 3.94 -9.35 29.00
N PHE A 184 3.23 -9.05 30.07
CA PHE A 184 1.85 -9.47 30.29
C PHE A 184 0.96 -8.25 30.45
N GLY A 185 -0.23 -8.29 29.83
CA GLY A 185 -1.23 -7.25 29.96
C GLY A 185 -2.64 -7.82 29.82
N TYR A 186 -3.64 -7.06 30.23
CA TYR A 186 -5.04 -7.38 30.03
C TYR A 186 -5.74 -6.20 29.35
N HIS A 187 -6.65 -6.54 28.44
CA HIS A 187 -7.55 -5.58 27.81
C HIS A 187 -8.90 -5.66 28.53
N ARG A 188 -9.45 -4.51 28.95
CA ARG A 188 -10.83 -4.45 29.41
C ARG A 188 -11.72 -4.17 28.22
N ASP A 189 -12.54 -5.14 27.85
CA ASP A 189 -13.66 -4.87 26.96
C ASP A 189 -14.69 -4.00 27.66
N SER A 190 -15.21 -3.01 26.94
CA SER A 190 -16.24 -2.09 27.42
C SER A 190 -17.61 -2.75 27.73
N ASN A 191 -17.70 -4.07 27.58
CA ASN A 191 -18.93 -4.88 27.78
C ASN A 191 -18.92 -5.70 29.07
N ASP A 192 -17.91 -5.59 29.92
CA ASP A 192 -17.91 -6.21 31.24
C ASP A 192 -18.57 -5.24 32.27
N PHE A 193 -19.91 -5.33 32.31
CA PHE A 193 -20.72 -4.90 33.45
C PHE A 193 -21.26 -6.12 34.21
#